data_beb3f98d35dd5c1b687a72ae05528a66
#
_entry.id   beb3f98d35dd5c1b687a72ae05528a66
#
_cell.length_a   1.000
_cell.length_b   1.000
_cell.length_c   1.000
_cell.angle_alpha   90.00
_cell.angle_beta   90.00
_cell.angle_gamma   90.00
#
_symmetry.space_group_name_H-M   'P 1'
#
loop_
_entity.id
_entity.type
_entity.pdbx_description
1 polymer ?
#
loop_
_entity_poly.entity_id
_entity_poly.type
_entity_poly.pdbx_seq_one_letter_code
_entity_poly.pdbx_strand_id
1 'polypeptide(L)'
;MNLKALFSNMSGMRKRYALRLAGRLLILGIGFLFCIFDPSQFNVLQGMNFFDHFTWLHLLWGIWVIDMAAQLFPLRTQISLGSQKLWQMRFQPLKEKFSVDALKQHIISATRAAYKVMLLWIALIAAIGYLHHVGLLSAIALFMTTVIFYVCDLICVLIWCPFRLMMGNRCCTTCRIFNWDHLMMFSPLLFFPSFYCWSLLLLSILAWLVWELFIFLHPERFWEGANAALTCASCTDKLCTQYCRKLRPRKDSIAQ
;
A
#
# COMPACT_ATOMS: atom_id res chain seq x y z
N MET A 1 17.02 22.15 12.44
CA MET A 1 15.76 22.03 11.67
C MET A 1 14.64 21.81 12.68
N ASN A 2 13.72 22.77 12.85
CA ASN A 2 12.74 22.73 13.93
C ASN A 2 11.59 21.77 13.57
N LEU A 3 11.55 20.60 14.20
CA LEU A 3 10.53 19.57 13.95
C LEU A 3 9.09 20.12 14.08
N LYS A 4 8.85 21.02 15.03
CA LYS A 4 7.54 21.67 15.23
C LYS A 4 7.08 22.45 13.98
N ALA A 5 7.98 23.15 13.31
CA ALA A 5 7.67 23.90 12.09
C ALA A 5 7.39 22.98 10.89
N LEU A 6 8.04 21.81 10.84
CA LEU A 6 7.77 20.80 9.81
C LEU A 6 6.37 20.19 9.97
N PHE A 7 5.96 19.90 11.21
CA PHE A 7 4.65 19.30 11.52
C PHE A 7 3.49 20.31 11.41
N SER A 8 3.71 21.61 11.62
CA SER A 8 2.65 22.63 11.55
C SER A 8 2.10 22.82 10.13
N ASN A 9 2.94 22.64 9.10
CA ASN A 9 2.60 22.82 7.69
C ASN A 9 2.08 21.55 6.98
N MET A 10 1.92 20.44 7.71
CA MET A 10 1.47 19.18 7.13
C MET A 10 -0.06 19.07 7.18
N SER A 11 -0.67 18.51 6.12
CA SER A 11 -2.10 18.15 6.13
C SER A 11 -2.40 17.14 7.24
N GLY A 12 -3.63 17.16 7.78
CA GLY A 12 -4.05 16.19 8.80
C GLY A 12 -3.86 14.73 8.37
N MET A 13 -4.12 14.43 7.09
CA MET A 13 -3.91 13.10 6.52
C MET A 13 -2.42 12.73 6.51
N ARG A 14 -1.54 13.66 6.13
CA ARG A 14 -0.10 13.42 6.12
C ARG A 14 0.45 13.16 7.52
N LYS A 15 -0.07 13.85 8.54
CA LYS A 15 0.28 13.58 9.95
C LYS A 15 -0.10 12.17 10.37
N ARG A 16 -1.31 11.70 10.00
CA ARG A 16 -1.76 10.33 10.30
C ARG A 16 -0.87 9.28 9.64
N TYR A 17 -0.51 9.48 8.37
CA TYR A 17 0.39 8.57 7.67
C TYR A 17 1.81 8.58 8.23
N ALA A 18 2.33 9.74 8.64
CA ALA A 18 3.62 9.84 9.31
C ALA A 18 3.63 9.11 10.66
N LEU A 19 2.54 9.23 11.44
CA LEU A 19 2.38 8.49 12.70
C LEU A 19 2.32 6.98 12.47
N ARG A 20 1.59 6.53 11.43
CA ARG A 20 1.57 5.12 11.03
C ARG A 20 2.96 4.63 10.61
N LEU A 21 3.72 5.43 9.87
CA LEU A 21 5.10 5.08 9.50
C LEU A 21 5.98 4.92 10.75
N ALA A 22 5.87 5.84 11.71
CA ALA A 22 6.60 5.72 12.98
C ALA A 22 6.22 4.44 13.73
N GLY A 23 4.93 4.08 13.78
CA GLY A 23 4.47 2.81 14.36
C GLY A 23 5.03 1.58 13.62
N ARG A 24 5.03 1.60 12.27
CA ARG A 24 5.61 0.49 11.46
C ARG A 24 7.13 0.37 11.66
N LEU A 25 7.85 1.48 11.80
CA LEU A 25 9.28 1.47 12.13
C LEU A 25 9.54 0.92 13.53
N LEU A 26 8.68 1.23 14.50
CA LEU A 26 8.76 0.65 15.83
C LEU A 26 8.55 -0.88 15.79
N ILE A 27 7.54 -1.36 15.03
CA ILE A 27 7.30 -2.80 14.83
C ILE A 27 8.54 -3.47 14.21
N LEU A 28 9.15 -2.84 13.21
CA LEU A 28 10.38 -3.35 12.59
C LEU A 28 11.52 -3.42 13.61
N GLY A 29 11.71 -2.37 14.41
CA GLY A 29 12.74 -2.34 15.46
C GLY A 29 12.51 -3.43 16.53
N ILE A 30 11.29 -3.60 17.00
CA ILE A 30 10.91 -4.67 17.94
C ILE A 30 11.16 -6.04 17.31
N GLY A 31 10.79 -6.24 16.05
CA GLY A 31 11.06 -7.48 15.31
C GLY A 31 12.56 -7.82 15.28
N PHE A 32 13.42 -6.84 15.00
CA PHE A 32 14.87 -7.06 15.04
C PHE A 32 15.37 -7.39 16.44
N LEU A 33 14.85 -6.73 17.48
CA LEU A 33 15.22 -7.05 18.86
C LEU A 33 14.86 -8.50 19.21
N PHE A 34 13.67 -8.96 18.83
CA PHE A 34 13.28 -10.36 19.06
C PHE A 34 14.12 -11.34 18.22
N CYS A 35 14.53 -10.99 17.00
CA CYS A 35 15.44 -11.81 16.22
C CYS A 35 16.78 -12.07 16.95
N ILE A 36 17.27 -11.07 17.71
CA ILE A 36 18.58 -11.13 18.38
C ILE A 36 18.46 -11.75 19.78
N PHE A 37 17.46 -11.32 20.56
CA PHE A 37 17.38 -11.65 22.00
C PHE A 37 16.46 -12.82 22.32
N ASP A 38 15.38 -13.01 21.56
CA ASP A 38 14.40 -14.06 21.80
C ASP A 38 13.80 -14.61 20.50
N PRO A 39 14.57 -15.41 19.73
CA PRO A 39 14.07 -16.01 18.49
C PRO A 39 12.89 -16.97 18.69
N SER A 40 12.63 -17.44 19.92
CA SER A 40 11.52 -18.34 20.22
C SER A 40 10.16 -17.73 19.94
N GLN A 41 10.02 -16.40 19.96
CA GLN A 41 8.80 -15.69 19.60
C GLN A 41 8.33 -16.00 18.18
N PHE A 42 9.26 -16.37 17.28
CA PHE A 42 8.94 -16.71 15.90
C PHE A 42 8.47 -18.15 15.71
N ASN A 43 8.43 -18.99 16.75
CA ASN A 43 7.91 -20.35 16.67
C ASN A 43 6.43 -20.38 16.22
N VAL A 44 5.66 -19.34 16.48
CA VAL A 44 4.29 -19.16 16.01
C VAL A 44 4.18 -19.21 14.48
N LEU A 45 5.27 -18.91 13.77
CA LEU A 45 5.31 -18.97 12.30
C LEU A 45 5.40 -20.41 11.77
N GLN A 46 5.63 -21.42 12.62
CA GLN A 46 5.81 -22.81 12.17
C GLN A 46 4.49 -23.57 12.22
N GLY A 47 4.10 -24.16 11.09
CA GLY A 47 2.95 -25.04 11.00
C GLY A 47 1.66 -24.47 11.61
N MET A 48 1.14 -25.17 12.63
CA MET A 48 -0.08 -24.82 13.36
C MET A 48 0.19 -24.21 14.75
N ASN A 49 1.43 -23.89 15.09
CA ASN A 49 1.80 -23.33 16.40
C ASN A 49 1.14 -21.98 16.71
N PHE A 50 0.45 -21.41 15.72
CA PHE A 50 -0.39 -20.23 15.91
C PHE A 50 -1.42 -20.40 17.04
N PHE A 51 -1.89 -21.63 17.30
CA PHE A 51 -2.93 -21.90 18.29
C PHE A 51 -2.38 -22.33 19.66
N ASP A 52 -1.08 -22.54 19.79
CA ASP A 52 -0.49 -23.09 21.00
C ASP A 52 -0.28 -22.03 22.09
N HIS A 53 0.40 -20.94 21.74
CA HIS A 53 0.76 -19.89 22.71
C HIS A 53 0.59 -18.50 22.11
N PHE A 54 -0.01 -17.60 22.88
CA PHE A 54 -0.18 -16.22 22.47
C PHE A 54 1.18 -15.46 22.54
N THR A 55 1.56 -14.84 21.43
CA THR A 55 2.78 -14.04 21.29
C THR A 55 2.45 -12.64 20.76
N TRP A 56 3.40 -11.72 20.79
CA TRP A 56 3.24 -10.39 20.18
C TRP A 56 2.95 -10.45 18.67
N LEU A 57 3.39 -11.52 17.98
CA LEU A 57 3.11 -11.73 16.56
C LEU A 57 1.61 -11.90 16.27
N HIS A 58 0.82 -12.40 17.20
CA HIS A 58 -0.65 -12.44 17.06
C HIS A 58 -1.25 -11.05 17.02
N LEU A 59 -0.72 -10.11 17.81
CA LEU A 59 -1.15 -8.70 17.75
C LEU A 59 -0.83 -8.11 16.38
N LEU A 60 0.35 -8.38 15.87
CA LEU A 60 0.76 -7.91 14.54
C LEU A 60 -0.11 -8.53 13.44
N TRP A 61 -0.37 -9.84 13.53
CA TRP A 61 -1.31 -10.53 12.64
C TRP A 61 -2.71 -9.88 12.67
N GLY A 62 -3.22 -9.63 13.86
CA GLY A 62 -4.52 -8.97 14.04
C GLY A 62 -4.55 -7.56 13.44
N ILE A 63 -3.50 -6.77 13.62
CA ILE A 63 -3.36 -5.44 13.01
C ILE A 63 -3.42 -5.55 11.48
N TRP A 64 -2.71 -6.48 10.88
CA TRP A 64 -2.70 -6.68 9.43
C TRP A 64 -4.05 -7.15 8.89
N VAL A 65 -4.71 -8.09 9.60
CA VAL A 65 -6.06 -8.54 9.24
C VAL A 65 -7.06 -7.39 9.29
N ILE A 66 -7.02 -6.58 10.36
CA ILE A 66 -7.91 -5.42 10.51
C ILE A 66 -7.62 -4.38 9.41
N ASP A 67 -6.35 -4.12 9.08
CA ASP A 67 -5.99 -3.14 8.03
C ASP A 67 -6.50 -3.60 6.66
N MET A 68 -6.35 -4.89 6.31
CA MET A 68 -6.92 -5.47 5.09
C MET A 68 -8.45 -5.45 5.08
N ALA A 69 -9.09 -5.85 6.18
CA ALA A 69 -10.54 -5.83 6.31
C ALA A 69 -11.09 -4.40 6.18
N ALA A 70 -10.42 -3.42 6.79
CA ALA A 70 -10.79 -2.02 6.73
C ALA A 70 -10.73 -1.43 5.31
N GLN A 71 -9.91 -2.01 4.42
CA GLN A 71 -9.90 -1.63 3.00
C GLN A 71 -11.09 -2.16 2.23
N LEU A 72 -11.63 -3.31 2.62
CA LEU A 72 -12.75 -3.97 1.94
C LEU A 72 -14.12 -3.41 2.35
N PHE A 73 -14.24 -2.84 3.54
CA PHE A 73 -15.50 -2.32 4.06
C PHE A 73 -15.62 -0.80 3.92
N PRO A 74 -16.84 -0.26 3.66
CA PRO A 74 -17.08 1.18 3.53
C PRO A 74 -17.09 1.85 4.90
N LEU A 75 -15.94 2.04 5.49
CA LEU A 75 -15.82 2.77 6.74
C LEU A 75 -15.95 4.29 6.47
N ARG A 76 -16.68 5.00 7.33
CA ARG A 76 -16.81 6.47 7.26
C ARG A 76 -15.47 7.17 7.49
N THR A 77 -14.55 6.53 8.19
CA THR A 77 -13.20 7.03 8.41
C THR A 77 -12.30 6.71 7.21
N GLN A 78 -11.55 7.69 6.74
CA GLN A 78 -10.58 7.52 5.66
C GLN A 78 -9.36 6.77 6.20
N ILE A 79 -9.38 5.44 6.13
CA ILE A 79 -8.30 4.61 6.67
C ILE A 79 -7.21 4.40 5.63
N SER A 80 -7.56 4.26 4.35
CA SER A 80 -6.58 4.13 3.27
C SER A 80 -6.99 4.91 2.02
N LEU A 81 -6.00 5.34 1.23
CA LEU A 81 -6.22 5.99 -0.08
C LEU A 81 -6.92 5.05 -1.06
N GLY A 82 -6.63 3.76 -0.98
CA GLY A 82 -7.18 2.74 -1.84
C GLY A 82 -8.68 2.60 -1.68
N SER A 83 -9.18 2.40 -0.46
CA SER A 83 -10.60 2.18 -0.16
C SER A 83 -11.54 3.30 -0.63
N GLN A 84 -11.01 4.51 -0.83
CA GLN A 84 -11.80 5.64 -1.33
C GLN A 84 -12.27 5.47 -2.77
N LYS A 85 -11.50 4.73 -3.58
CA LYS A 85 -11.81 4.52 -4.99
C LYS A 85 -12.85 3.42 -5.21
N LEU A 86 -12.90 2.43 -4.31
CA LEU A 86 -13.79 1.29 -4.39
C LEU A 86 -15.26 1.70 -4.31
N TRP A 87 -15.56 2.67 -3.47
CA TRP A 87 -16.93 2.95 -3.08
C TRP A 87 -17.52 4.11 -3.86
N GLN A 88 -18.73 3.92 -4.34
CA GLN A 88 -19.51 4.92 -5.06
C GLN A 88 -19.65 6.25 -4.30
N MET A 89 -19.64 6.21 -2.97
CA MET A 89 -19.77 7.41 -2.11
C MET A 89 -18.69 8.47 -2.33
N ARG A 90 -17.56 8.12 -2.91
CA ARG A 90 -16.45 9.04 -3.21
C ARG A 90 -16.32 9.37 -4.68
N PHE A 91 -17.09 8.73 -5.53
CA PHE A 91 -17.12 9.02 -6.95
C PHE A 91 -17.79 10.37 -7.19
N GLN A 92 -17.08 11.28 -7.81
CA GLN A 92 -17.58 12.59 -8.24
C GLN A 92 -17.44 12.67 -9.77
N PRO A 93 -18.52 12.44 -10.53
CA PRO A 93 -18.44 12.52 -11.98
C PRO A 93 -18.06 13.92 -12.41
N LEU A 94 -17.20 14.02 -13.43
CA LEU A 94 -16.93 15.30 -14.07
C LEU A 94 -18.18 15.80 -14.78
N LYS A 95 -18.37 17.14 -14.82
CA LYS A 95 -19.50 17.77 -15.51
C LYS A 95 -19.47 17.53 -17.01
N GLU A 96 -18.27 17.41 -17.59
CA GLU A 96 -18.07 17.08 -18.98
C GLU A 96 -18.10 15.56 -19.19
N LYS A 97 -18.83 15.12 -20.25
CA LYS A 97 -18.86 13.71 -20.61
C LYS A 97 -17.47 13.29 -21.09
N PHE A 98 -16.89 12.31 -20.45
CA PHE A 98 -15.62 11.71 -20.89
C PHE A 98 -15.83 10.82 -22.12
N SER A 99 -14.83 10.75 -22.99
CA SER A 99 -14.82 9.83 -24.11
C SER A 99 -14.59 8.40 -23.62
N VAL A 100 -15.43 7.46 -24.06
CA VAL A 100 -15.27 6.03 -23.78
C VAL A 100 -13.95 5.51 -24.31
N ASP A 101 -13.50 6.01 -25.47
CA ASP A 101 -12.25 5.59 -26.09
C ASP A 101 -11.04 6.09 -25.29
N ALA A 102 -11.10 7.30 -24.72
CA ALA A 102 -10.07 7.81 -23.82
C ALA A 102 -9.98 6.95 -22.52
N LEU A 103 -11.12 6.54 -21.96
CA LEU A 103 -11.15 5.63 -20.82
C LEU A 103 -10.52 4.27 -21.17
N LYS A 104 -10.87 3.67 -22.30
CA LYS A 104 -10.27 2.40 -22.77
C LYS A 104 -8.75 2.52 -22.93
N GLN A 105 -8.27 3.57 -23.60
CA GLN A 105 -6.84 3.81 -23.77
C GLN A 105 -6.12 3.97 -22.42
N HIS A 106 -6.72 4.69 -21.47
CA HIS A 106 -6.17 4.82 -20.12
C HIS A 106 -6.07 3.45 -19.42
N ILE A 107 -7.12 2.64 -19.46
CA ILE A 107 -7.14 1.30 -18.85
C ILE A 107 -6.04 0.43 -19.47
N ILE A 108 -5.93 0.39 -20.79
CA ILE A 108 -4.93 -0.42 -21.49
C ILE A 108 -3.51 0.04 -21.11
N SER A 109 -3.24 1.34 -21.10
CA SER A 109 -1.92 1.87 -20.75
C SER A 109 -1.56 1.61 -19.30
N ALA A 110 -2.50 1.84 -18.37
CA ALA A 110 -2.31 1.57 -16.94
C ALA A 110 -2.11 0.08 -16.66
N THR A 111 -2.84 -0.80 -17.37
CA THR A 111 -2.71 -2.25 -17.25
C THR A 111 -1.35 -2.73 -17.75
N ARG A 112 -0.90 -2.26 -18.91
CA ARG A 112 0.44 -2.61 -19.44
C ARG A 112 1.55 -2.19 -18.49
N ALA A 113 1.46 -0.99 -17.92
CA ALA A 113 2.44 -0.51 -16.96
C ALA A 113 2.42 -1.34 -15.67
N ALA A 114 1.23 -1.70 -15.17
CA ALA A 114 1.07 -2.54 -13.99
C ALA A 114 1.66 -3.94 -14.18
N TYR A 115 1.45 -4.58 -15.34
CA TYR A 115 2.04 -5.88 -15.64
C TYR A 115 3.56 -5.86 -15.69
N LYS A 116 4.19 -4.80 -16.18
CA LYS A 116 5.66 -4.65 -16.11
C LYS A 116 6.17 -4.68 -14.68
N VAL A 117 5.48 -3.99 -13.78
CA VAL A 117 5.83 -3.98 -12.36
C VAL A 117 5.56 -5.34 -11.73
N MET A 118 4.45 -6.00 -12.09
CA MET A 118 4.13 -7.35 -11.61
C MET A 118 5.22 -8.36 -12.00
N LEU A 119 5.68 -8.35 -13.26
CA LEU A 119 6.75 -9.25 -13.70
C LEU A 119 8.05 -9.02 -12.93
N LEU A 120 8.43 -7.75 -12.72
CA LEU A 120 9.61 -7.43 -11.92
C LEU A 120 9.44 -7.89 -10.47
N TRP A 121 8.24 -7.73 -9.90
CA TRP A 121 7.94 -8.17 -8.55
C TRP A 121 7.99 -9.69 -8.42
N ILE A 122 7.40 -10.43 -9.37
CA ILE A 122 7.48 -11.90 -9.42
C ILE A 122 8.95 -12.36 -9.51
N ALA A 123 9.76 -11.71 -10.33
CA ALA A 123 11.19 -12.03 -10.42
C ALA A 123 11.91 -11.78 -9.07
N LEU A 124 11.59 -10.68 -8.39
CA LEU A 124 12.14 -10.39 -7.05
C LEU A 124 11.72 -11.46 -6.03
N ILE A 125 10.45 -11.84 -6.00
CA ILE A 125 9.94 -12.85 -5.06
C ILE A 125 10.51 -14.24 -5.40
N ALA A 126 10.64 -14.58 -6.68
CA ALA A 126 11.29 -15.82 -7.10
C ALA A 126 12.76 -15.86 -6.65
N ALA A 127 13.49 -14.74 -6.75
CA ALA A 127 14.85 -14.65 -6.23
C ALA A 127 14.92 -14.84 -4.70
N ILE A 128 14.00 -14.21 -3.95
CA ILE A 128 13.89 -14.38 -2.49
C ILE A 128 13.58 -15.85 -2.16
N GLY A 129 12.64 -16.47 -2.87
CA GLY A 129 12.30 -17.89 -2.71
C GLY A 129 13.47 -18.83 -3.04
N TYR A 130 14.23 -18.53 -4.08
CA TYR A 130 15.44 -19.28 -4.40
C TYR A 130 16.49 -19.17 -3.28
N LEU A 131 16.74 -17.97 -2.76
CA LEU A 131 17.67 -17.76 -1.65
C LEU A 131 17.21 -18.51 -0.37
N HIS A 132 15.91 -18.60 -0.15
CA HIS A 132 15.36 -19.40 0.94
C HIS A 132 15.56 -20.90 0.69
N HIS A 133 15.30 -21.37 -0.53
CA HIS A 133 15.46 -22.79 -0.90
C HIS A 133 16.90 -23.28 -0.76
N VAL A 134 17.89 -22.46 -1.12
CA VAL A 134 19.31 -22.80 -0.94
C VAL A 134 19.81 -22.58 0.49
N GLY A 135 18.95 -22.23 1.44
CA GLY A 135 19.27 -22.10 2.86
C GLY A 135 19.97 -20.79 3.25
N LEU A 136 20.10 -19.82 2.33
CA LEU A 136 20.70 -18.51 2.63
C LEU A 136 19.75 -17.60 3.42
N LEU A 137 18.43 -17.76 3.26
CA LEU A 137 17.42 -17.02 4.00
C LEU A 137 16.63 -17.96 4.92
N SER A 138 16.64 -17.67 6.22
CA SER A 138 15.80 -18.39 7.18
C SER A 138 14.33 -17.97 7.07
N ALA A 139 13.41 -18.75 7.67
CA ALA A 139 12.00 -18.39 7.80
C ALA A 139 11.80 -17.04 8.51
N ILE A 140 12.59 -16.77 9.55
CA ILE A 140 12.59 -15.49 10.25
C ILE A 140 13.01 -14.35 9.31
N ALA A 141 14.01 -14.58 8.46
CA ALA A 141 14.43 -13.59 7.47
C ALA A 141 13.34 -13.29 6.43
N LEU A 142 12.57 -14.29 5.97
CA LEU A 142 11.41 -14.08 5.10
C LEU A 142 10.33 -13.25 5.79
N PHE A 143 10.03 -13.54 7.05
CA PHE A 143 9.09 -12.76 7.84
C PHE A 143 9.56 -11.32 8.00
N MET A 144 10.83 -11.11 8.36
CA MET A 144 11.40 -9.76 8.49
C MET A 144 11.41 -9.01 7.15
N THR A 145 11.60 -9.70 6.03
CA THR A 145 11.45 -9.11 4.68
C THR A 145 10.02 -8.60 4.47
N THR A 146 9.01 -9.35 4.90
CA THR A 146 7.61 -8.90 4.88
C THR A 146 7.41 -7.65 5.73
N VAL A 147 7.99 -7.60 6.94
CA VAL A 147 7.91 -6.40 7.81
C VAL A 147 8.64 -5.21 7.17
N ILE A 148 9.75 -5.43 6.47
CA ILE A 148 10.44 -4.39 5.70
C ILE A 148 9.53 -3.86 4.58
N PHE A 149 8.88 -4.75 3.82
CA PHE A 149 7.95 -4.33 2.77
C PHE A 149 6.75 -3.56 3.34
N TYR A 150 6.26 -3.95 4.53
CA TYR A 150 5.23 -3.22 5.27
C TYR A 150 5.64 -1.79 5.62
N VAL A 151 6.89 -1.55 5.94
CA VAL A 151 7.44 -0.19 6.15
C VAL A 151 7.61 0.52 4.82
N CYS A 152 8.17 -0.15 3.80
CA CYS A 152 8.43 0.41 2.48
C CYS A 152 7.16 0.90 1.78
N ASP A 153 6.01 0.25 2.00
CA ASP A 153 4.73 0.70 1.49
C ASP A 153 4.44 2.16 1.90
N LEU A 154 4.54 2.50 3.19
CA LEU A 154 4.34 3.88 3.64
C LEU A 154 5.45 4.84 3.23
N ILE A 155 6.69 4.36 3.09
CA ILE A 155 7.78 5.15 2.51
C ILE A 155 7.43 5.52 1.07
N CYS A 156 6.89 4.58 0.29
CA CYS A 156 6.42 4.82 -1.07
C CYS A 156 5.35 5.91 -1.13
N VAL A 157 4.43 5.94 -0.17
CA VAL A 157 3.36 6.95 -0.12
C VAL A 157 3.88 8.32 0.32
N LEU A 158 4.74 8.38 1.34
CA LEU A 158 5.13 9.62 2.00
C LEU A 158 6.38 10.29 1.44
N ILE A 159 7.34 9.49 0.98
CA ILE A 159 8.68 9.96 0.62
C ILE A 159 8.94 9.79 -0.87
N TRP A 160 9.06 8.56 -1.32
CA TRP A 160 9.41 8.25 -2.70
C TRP A 160 8.98 6.84 -3.07
N CYS A 161 8.41 6.69 -4.28
CA CYS A 161 7.90 5.43 -4.78
C CYS A 161 8.57 5.06 -6.13
N PRO A 162 9.32 3.95 -6.19
CA PRO A 162 9.92 3.48 -7.44
C PRO A 162 8.86 3.05 -8.45
N PHE A 163 7.78 2.43 -7.99
CA PHE A 163 6.68 1.98 -8.83
C PHE A 163 5.99 3.13 -9.55
N ARG A 164 5.90 4.30 -8.91
CA ARG A 164 5.33 5.50 -9.54
C ARG A 164 6.12 5.92 -10.77
N LEU A 165 7.45 5.81 -10.74
CA LEU A 165 8.30 6.10 -11.89
C LEU A 165 8.06 5.09 -13.01
N MET A 166 8.00 3.79 -12.68
CA MET A 166 7.76 2.72 -13.65
C MET A 166 6.37 2.80 -14.29
N MET A 167 5.37 3.23 -13.51
CA MET A 167 3.99 3.41 -13.97
C MET A 167 3.78 4.72 -14.75
N GLY A 168 4.73 5.65 -14.74
CA GLY A 168 4.53 7.00 -15.26
C GLY A 168 3.47 7.82 -14.52
N ASN A 169 3.06 7.38 -13.33
CA ASN A 169 1.98 8.00 -12.56
C ASN A 169 2.43 9.22 -11.78
N ARG A 170 1.53 10.23 -11.74
CA ARG A 170 1.77 11.48 -11.00
C ARG A 170 1.36 11.38 -9.53
N CYS A 171 0.42 10.50 -9.19
CA CYS A 171 -0.17 10.42 -7.85
C CYS A 171 -0.38 8.97 -7.41
N CYS A 172 -0.14 8.67 -6.13
CA CYS A 172 -0.40 7.35 -5.58
C CYS A 172 -1.89 6.99 -5.60
N THR A 173 -2.80 7.97 -5.44
CA THR A 173 -4.25 7.73 -5.47
C THR A 173 -4.76 7.23 -6.81
N THR A 174 -4.07 7.54 -7.92
CA THR A 174 -4.41 7.06 -9.27
C THR A 174 -3.56 5.86 -9.70
N CYS A 175 -2.64 5.41 -8.84
CA CYS A 175 -1.75 4.31 -9.15
C CYS A 175 -2.47 2.97 -8.99
N ARG A 176 -2.45 2.14 -10.04
CA ARG A 176 -3.08 0.82 -10.01
C ARG A 176 -2.39 -0.12 -9.02
N ILE A 177 -1.07 -0.04 -8.91
CA ILE A 177 -0.26 -0.87 -8.00
C ILE A 177 -0.55 -0.58 -6.53
N PHE A 178 -1.04 0.60 -6.22
CA PHE A 178 -1.46 0.93 -4.86
C PHE A 178 -2.56 -0.02 -4.32
N ASN A 179 -3.27 -0.69 -5.21
CA ASN A 179 -4.29 -1.66 -4.85
C ASN A 179 -3.70 -3.07 -4.63
N TRP A 180 -2.43 -3.28 -4.91
CA TRP A 180 -1.71 -4.55 -4.76
C TRP A 180 -0.79 -4.56 -3.54
N ASP A 181 -0.83 -3.49 -2.74
CA ASP A 181 0.07 -3.25 -1.61
C ASP A 181 0.20 -4.45 -0.67
N HIS A 182 -0.93 -4.98 -0.18
CA HIS A 182 -0.93 -6.11 0.74
C HIS A 182 -0.45 -7.41 0.08
N LEU A 183 -0.87 -7.70 -1.17
CA LEU A 183 -0.41 -8.88 -1.89
C LEU A 183 1.11 -8.83 -2.11
N MET A 184 1.64 -7.68 -2.51
CA MET A 184 3.08 -7.49 -2.67
C MET A 184 3.80 -7.61 -1.33
N MET A 185 3.25 -7.03 -0.27
CA MET A 185 3.85 -7.05 1.06
C MET A 185 3.96 -8.46 1.64
N PHE A 186 2.89 -9.28 1.50
CA PHE A 186 2.85 -10.63 2.07
C PHE A 186 3.43 -11.72 1.15
N SER A 187 3.79 -11.41 -0.09
CA SER A 187 4.30 -12.39 -1.04
C SER A 187 5.53 -13.19 -0.59
N PRO A 188 6.49 -12.68 0.24
CA PRO A 188 7.57 -13.51 0.76
C PRO A 188 7.10 -14.67 1.64
N LEU A 189 5.92 -14.54 2.28
CA LEU A 189 5.35 -15.57 3.14
C LEU A 189 4.85 -16.80 2.36
N LEU A 190 4.80 -16.73 1.02
CA LEU A 190 4.43 -17.84 0.16
C LEU A 190 5.32 -19.09 0.38
N PHE A 191 6.60 -18.86 0.67
CA PHE A 191 7.59 -19.94 0.81
C PHE A 191 7.61 -20.56 2.22
N PHE A 192 6.74 -20.09 3.10
CA PHE A 192 6.72 -20.55 4.48
C PHE A 192 5.31 -21.04 4.87
N PRO A 193 5.05 -22.36 4.78
CA PRO A 193 3.72 -22.92 5.04
C PRO A 193 3.40 -22.93 6.53
N SER A 194 2.58 -21.99 6.98
CA SER A 194 2.02 -21.94 8.32
C SER A 194 0.64 -21.31 8.30
N PHE A 195 -0.18 -21.53 9.32
CA PHE A 195 -1.48 -20.88 9.44
C PHE A 195 -1.33 -19.37 9.43
N TYR A 196 -0.35 -18.84 10.19
CA TYR A 196 -0.05 -17.41 10.27
C TYR A 196 0.18 -16.81 8.87
N CYS A 197 1.08 -17.41 8.09
CA CYS A 197 1.48 -16.90 6.79
C CYS A 197 0.38 -17.04 5.73
N TRP A 198 -0.21 -18.22 5.66
CA TRP A 198 -1.21 -18.52 4.63
C TRP A 198 -2.52 -17.77 4.84
N SER A 199 -2.94 -17.54 6.08
CA SER A 199 -4.14 -16.75 6.36
C SER A 199 -4.00 -15.30 5.89
N LEU A 200 -2.83 -14.67 6.09
CA LEU A 200 -2.53 -13.32 5.58
C LEU A 200 -2.44 -13.30 4.06
N LEU A 201 -1.78 -14.28 3.46
CA LEU A 201 -1.64 -14.37 2.02
C LEU A 201 -2.99 -14.56 1.33
N LEU A 202 -3.83 -15.49 1.81
CA LEU A 202 -5.17 -15.73 1.27
C LEU A 202 -6.05 -14.48 1.40
N LEU A 203 -6.01 -13.80 2.54
CA LEU A 203 -6.76 -12.56 2.73
C LEU A 203 -6.26 -11.45 1.80
N SER A 204 -4.96 -11.34 1.58
CA SER A 204 -4.39 -10.36 0.64
C SER A 204 -4.74 -10.66 -0.81
N ILE A 205 -4.80 -11.94 -1.21
CA ILE A 205 -5.28 -12.37 -2.52
C ILE A 205 -6.76 -12.01 -2.68
N LEU A 206 -7.58 -12.27 -1.67
CA LEU A 206 -9.00 -11.90 -1.69
C LEU A 206 -9.17 -10.39 -1.84
N ALA A 207 -8.42 -9.59 -1.08
CA ALA A 207 -8.46 -8.14 -1.19
C ALA A 207 -8.06 -7.69 -2.61
N TRP A 208 -6.99 -8.25 -3.15
CA TRP A 208 -6.54 -7.96 -4.52
C TRP A 208 -7.60 -8.32 -5.56
N LEU A 209 -8.23 -9.51 -5.47
CA LEU A 209 -9.28 -9.93 -6.39
C LEU A 209 -10.50 -9.00 -6.35
N VAL A 210 -10.91 -8.58 -5.15
CA VAL A 210 -12.02 -7.62 -4.98
C VAL A 210 -11.67 -6.30 -5.68
N TRP A 211 -10.43 -5.78 -5.52
CA TRP A 211 -9.98 -4.56 -6.17
C TRP A 211 -9.97 -4.69 -7.71
N GLU A 212 -9.42 -5.78 -8.25
CA GLU A 212 -9.38 -6.01 -9.69
C GLU A 212 -10.80 -6.13 -10.28
N LEU A 213 -11.70 -6.80 -9.56
CA LEU A 213 -13.11 -6.89 -9.95
C LEU A 213 -13.77 -5.50 -10.02
N PHE A 214 -13.55 -4.65 -9.02
CA PHE A 214 -14.09 -3.29 -9.03
C PHE A 214 -13.49 -2.39 -10.11
N ILE A 215 -12.21 -2.56 -10.43
CA ILE A 215 -11.59 -1.86 -11.58
C ILE A 215 -12.22 -2.33 -12.90
N PHE A 216 -12.51 -3.62 -13.02
CA PHE A 216 -13.15 -4.17 -14.21
C PHE A 216 -14.59 -3.68 -14.37
N LEU A 217 -15.38 -3.69 -13.29
CA LEU A 217 -16.79 -3.29 -13.31
C LEU A 217 -17.00 -1.78 -13.39
N HIS A 218 -16.13 -1.00 -12.75
CA HIS A 218 -16.26 0.46 -12.58
C HIS A 218 -14.95 1.20 -12.86
N PRO A 219 -14.37 1.06 -14.05
CA PRO A 219 -13.07 1.66 -14.37
C PRO A 219 -13.09 3.20 -14.30
N GLU A 220 -14.25 3.83 -14.52
CA GLU A 220 -14.42 5.28 -14.43
C GLU A 220 -14.09 5.85 -13.05
N ARG A 221 -14.27 5.06 -11.98
CA ARG A 221 -13.97 5.49 -10.60
C ARG A 221 -12.48 5.65 -10.34
N PHE A 222 -11.64 4.96 -11.12
CA PHE A 222 -10.19 4.90 -10.91
C PHE A 222 -9.41 5.83 -11.82
N TRP A 223 -10.09 6.59 -12.67
CA TRP A 223 -9.48 7.48 -13.64
C TRP A 223 -9.79 8.96 -13.33
N GLU A 224 -8.73 9.80 -13.26
CA GLU A 224 -8.86 11.24 -13.01
C GLU A 224 -9.67 11.98 -14.10
N GLY A 225 -9.73 11.45 -15.32
CA GLY A 225 -10.52 11.99 -16.43
C GLY A 225 -12.02 11.71 -16.34
N ALA A 226 -12.46 10.87 -15.39
CA ALA A 226 -13.89 10.59 -15.14
C ALA A 226 -14.31 10.92 -13.71
N ASN A 227 -13.36 10.91 -12.75
CA ASN A 227 -13.59 11.12 -11.32
C ASN A 227 -12.90 12.38 -10.82
N ALA A 228 -13.65 13.44 -10.59
CA ALA A 228 -13.15 14.72 -10.09
C ALA A 228 -12.46 14.60 -8.72
N ALA A 229 -12.88 13.64 -7.88
CA ALA A 229 -12.26 13.42 -6.58
C ALA A 229 -10.77 12.97 -6.67
N LEU A 230 -10.33 12.46 -7.81
CA LEU A 230 -8.95 12.06 -8.06
C LEU A 230 -8.08 13.19 -8.61
N THR A 231 -8.67 14.31 -9.02
CA THR A 231 -7.92 15.44 -9.57
C THR A 231 -7.14 16.18 -8.49
N CYS A 232 -5.99 16.75 -8.85
CA CYS A 232 -5.19 17.53 -7.90
C CYS A 232 -5.94 18.78 -7.37
N ALA A 233 -6.85 19.35 -8.15
CA ALA A 233 -7.67 20.50 -7.75
C ALA A 233 -8.59 20.14 -6.59
N SER A 234 -9.17 18.95 -6.59
CA SER A 234 -10.10 18.46 -5.56
C SER A 234 -9.41 17.62 -4.48
N CYS A 235 -8.07 17.52 -4.49
CA CYS A 235 -7.33 16.67 -3.57
C CYS A 235 -7.41 17.15 -2.12
N THR A 236 -8.09 16.39 -1.27
CA THR A 236 -8.19 16.64 0.18
C THR A 236 -7.02 16.08 0.96
N ASP A 237 -6.36 15.04 0.46
CA ASP A 237 -5.35 14.28 1.20
C ASP A 237 -3.99 14.99 1.27
N LYS A 238 -3.62 15.71 0.19
CA LYS A 238 -2.37 16.50 0.10
C LYS A 238 -1.12 15.75 0.58
N LEU A 239 -1.06 14.44 0.27
CA LEU A 239 0.07 13.58 0.64
C LEU A 239 1.29 13.81 -0.25
N CYS A 240 1.09 14.17 -1.50
CA CYS A 240 2.12 14.36 -2.49
C CYS A 240 2.98 15.60 -2.21
N THR A 241 4.28 15.40 -1.96
CA THR A 241 5.20 16.51 -1.66
C THR A 241 5.78 17.18 -2.89
N GLN A 242 5.97 16.43 -3.98
CA GLN A 242 6.75 16.91 -5.12
C GLN A 242 5.87 17.51 -6.23
N TYR A 243 4.70 16.94 -6.49
CA TYR A 243 3.84 17.34 -7.61
C TYR A 243 2.85 18.45 -7.24
N CYS A 244 2.22 18.37 -6.08
CA CYS A 244 1.28 19.41 -5.65
C CYS A 244 1.95 20.79 -5.47
N ARG A 245 3.26 20.83 -5.19
CA ARG A 245 4.02 22.09 -5.15
C ARG A 245 4.19 22.73 -6.53
N LYS A 246 4.37 21.93 -7.59
CA LYS A 246 4.56 22.44 -8.97
C LYS A 246 3.24 22.90 -9.61
N LEU A 247 2.09 22.34 -9.17
CA LEU A 247 0.77 22.64 -9.72
C LEU A 247 -0.01 23.70 -8.94
N ARG A 248 0.46 24.11 -7.77
CA ARG A 248 -0.14 25.26 -7.05
C ARG A 248 0.36 26.54 -7.71
N PRO A 249 -0.54 27.41 -8.24
CA PRO A 249 -0.14 28.75 -8.57
C PRO A 249 0.47 29.38 -7.29
N ARG A 250 1.64 29.99 -7.43
CA ARG A 250 2.22 30.80 -6.36
C ARG A 250 1.17 31.83 -5.93
N LYS A 251 0.79 31.82 -4.66
CA LYS A 251 -0.12 32.82 -4.09
C LYS A 251 0.41 34.27 -4.25
N ASP A 252 1.66 34.40 -4.61
CA ASP A 252 2.37 35.69 -4.71
C ASP A 252 2.10 36.42 -6.05
N SER A 253 1.32 35.82 -6.99
CA SER A 253 1.00 36.45 -8.28
C SER A 253 -0.42 37.06 -8.36
N ILE A 254 -1.17 37.11 -7.24
CA ILE A 254 -2.53 37.69 -7.21
C ILE A 254 -2.54 39.00 -6.38
N ALA A 255 -1.39 39.49 -5.97
CA ALA A 255 -1.24 40.77 -5.27
C ALA A 255 -0.42 41.75 -6.14
N GLN A 256 -0.88 42.01 -7.36
CA GLN A 256 -0.54 43.22 -8.15
C GLN A 256 -1.75 43.65 -8.95
#